data_0b077517f37e42f5a7c18b75673f247f
#
_entry.id   0b077517f37e42f5a7c18b75673f247f
#
_cell.length_a   1.000
_cell.length_b   1.000
_cell.length_c   1.000
_cell.angle_alpha   90.00
_cell.angle_beta   90.00
_cell.angle_gamma   90.00
#
_symmetry.space_group_name_H-M   'P 1'
#
loop_
_entity.id
_entity.type
_entity.pdbx_description
1 polymer ?
#
loop_
_entity_poly.entity_id
_entity_poly.type
_entity_poly.pdbx_seq_one_letter_code
_entity_poly.pdbx_strand_id
1 'polypeptide(L)'
;MKMIFVVTAAVAALGWMSCQPARANNLVGGDEGKLPLTAGFSDLEGSGGGGLVPMAFITGYGSSSSWGANAHFTNIQLRDLHLYTYGVAAGLFDRIELSYTRQQLDVTGTALDGLGVKQDVFGLKLKLLGDAVYGQDSWLPQIAIGAQYKHNDGIKNAEAVGLPGLINPKQLGAQAEHAADIYLAATKIFLAQSLVANVVIRETKANQFGLLGFGGDRHRGYSTRPEATLAYLLTRKLALGGEFRAGPHNLTVDDQTNAWTLFAAWAPTTNISLVAAYLNIGSVLAPVTTVTRHQSGPYLSVQAGF
;
A
#
# COMPACT_ATOMS: atom_id res chain seq x y z
N MET A 1 -5.04 25.44 9.33
CA MET A 1 -5.97 25.26 10.46
C MET A 1 -7.09 24.23 10.19
N LYS A 2 -7.36 23.81 8.93
CA LYS A 2 -8.35 22.75 8.59
C LYS A 2 -7.83 21.32 8.74
N MET A 3 -6.52 21.09 8.79
CA MET A 3 -5.89 19.76 8.81
C MET A 3 -5.92 19.06 10.18
N ILE A 4 -5.94 19.81 11.27
CA ILE A 4 -5.98 19.24 12.63
C ILE A 4 -7.33 18.56 12.93
N PHE A 5 -8.43 19.05 12.34
CA PHE A 5 -9.77 18.50 12.57
C PHE A 5 -10.00 17.13 11.94
N VAL A 6 -9.36 16.82 10.81
CA VAL A 6 -9.56 15.51 10.13
C VAL A 6 -8.81 14.40 10.87
N VAL A 7 -7.61 14.69 11.37
CA VAL A 7 -6.84 13.70 12.15
C VAL A 7 -7.52 13.44 13.51
N THR A 8 -8.07 14.46 14.13
CA THR A 8 -8.78 14.35 15.41
C THR A 8 -10.08 13.54 15.27
N ALA A 9 -10.80 13.67 14.15
CA ALA A 9 -12.02 12.90 13.90
C ALA A 9 -11.73 11.41 13.61
N ALA A 10 -10.64 11.10 12.91
CA ALA A 10 -10.23 9.71 12.66
C ALA A 10 -9.78 9.01 13.95
N VAL A 11 -9.02 9.71 14.82
CA VAL A 11 -8.59 9.17 16.11
C VAL A 11 -9.79 9.02 17.08
N ALA A 12 -10.75 9.93 17.05
CA ALA A 12 -11.95 9.84 17.87
C ALA A 12 -12.88 8.68 17.43
N ALA A 13 -13.00 8.43 16.13
CA ALA A 13 -13.77 7.29 15.61
C ALA A 13 -13.15 5.94 15.99
N LEU A 14 -11.81 5.84 16.00
CA LEU A 14 -11.07 4.66 16.44
C LEU A 14 -11.15 4.46 17.97
N GLY A 15 -11.24 5.52 18.74
CA GLY A 15 -11.38 5.47 20.21
C GLY A 15 -12.73 4.92 20.70
N TRP A 16 -13.77 5.02 19.89
CA TRP A 16 -15.10 4.49 20.23
C TRP A 16 -15.27 3.02 19.85
N MET A 17 -14.41 2.46 18.98
CA MET A 17 -14.41 1.02 18.69
C MET A 17 -13.74 0.17 19.77
N SER A 18 -13.02 0.75 20.71
CA SER A 18 -12.28 0.02 21.75
C SER A 18 -13.11 -0.33 23.00
N CYS A 19 -14.40 -0.01 23.04
CA CYS A 19 -15.19 -0.12 24.26
C CYS A 19 -16.33 -1.12 24.17
N GLN A 20 -16.03 -2.36 23.77
CA GLN A 20 -16.79 -3.53 24.25
C GLN A 20 -15.86 -4.76 24.22
N PRO A 21 -15.68 -5.50 25.33
CA PRO A 21 -15.14 -6.84 25.24
C PRO A 21 -16.23 -7.67 24.55
N ALA A 22 -16.09 -7.81 23.23
CA ALA A 22 -16.91 -8.75 22.51
C ALA A 22 -16.62 -10.14 23.09
N ARG A 23 -17.56 -10.69 23.79
CA ARG A 23 -17.72 -12.14 23.93
C ARG A 23 -18.08 -12.67 22.54
N ALA A 24 -17.21 -12.47 21.59
CA ALA A 24 -17.22 -13.16 20.32
C ALA A 24 -16.65 -14.54 20.61
N ASN A 25 -17.53 -15.50 20.66
CA ASN A 25 -17.20 -16.92 20.63
C ASN A 25 -16.04 -17.16 19.65
N ASN A 26 -15.09 -17.97 20.03
CA ASN A 26 -14.00 -18.71 19.38
C ASN A 26 -13.76 -18.61 17.85
N LEU A 27 -14.41 -17.72 17.14
CA LEU A 27 -14.25 -17.43 15.70
C LEU A 27 -13.40 -16.17 15.45
N VAL A 28 -13.17 -15.33 16.45
CA VAL A 28 -12.31 -14.15 16.37
C VAL A 28 -10.98 -14.50 17.01
N GLY A 29 -9.91 -14.34 16.26
CA GLY A 29 -8.57 -14.80 16.53
C GLY A 29 -8.14 -14.77 17.98
N GLY A 30 -7.86 -15.93 18.52
CA GLY A 30 -7.02 -16.04 19.69
C GLY A 30 -5.61 -15.53 19.35
N ASP A 31 -4.87 -15.09 20.36
CA ASP A 31 -3.46 -14.67 20.32
C ASP A 31 -2.53 -15.84 19.90
N GLU A 32 -2.79 -16.50 18.79
CA GLU A 32 -1.97 -17.59 18.28
C GLU A 32 -0.71 -17.05 17.57
N GLY A 33 0.05 -16.23 18.31
CA GLY A 33 1.46 -16.08 18.03
C GLY A 33 1.87 -15.18 16.86
N LYS A 34 0.96 -14.51 16.12
CA LYS A 34 1.39 -13.56 15.10
C LYS A 34 2.08 -12.35 15.74
N LEU A 35 3.24 -11.99 15.24
CA LEU A 35 3.95 -10.80 15.70
C LEU A 35 3.15 -9.54 15.32
N PRO A 36 3.00 -8.54 16.23
CA PRO A 36 2.27 -7.31 15.93
C PRO A 36 2.68 -6.64 14.62
N LEU A 37 3.98 -6.66 14.29
CA LEU A 37 4.51 -6.07 13.06
C LEU A 37 4.26 -6.90 11.79
N THR A 38 3.62 -8.07 11.86
CA THR A 38 3.35 -8.92 10.68
C THR A 38 1.88 -9.03 10.32
N ALA A 39 0.99 -8.69 11.24
CA ALA A 39 -0.44 -8.91 11.08
C ALA A 39 -1.25 -7.61 10.90
N GLY A 40 -0.78 -6.52 11.44
CA GLY A 40 -1.49 -5.25 11.53
C GLY A 40 -1.05 -4.19 10.52
N PHE A 41 -0.42 -4.56 9.41
CA PHE A 41 0.06 -3.61 8.41
C PHE A 41 -0.45 -3.95 7.01
N SER A 42 -0.91 -2.91 6.31
CA SER A 42 -1.26 -2.95 4.88
C SER A 42 -0.48 -1.88 4.15
N ASP A 43 -0.09 -2.18 2.92
CA ASP A 43 0.54 -1.22 2.01
C ASP A 43 -0.47 -0.18 1.49
N LEU A 44 0.01 0.78 0.71
CA LEU A 44 -0.83 1.83 0.13
C LEU A 44 -1.88 1.31 -0.87
N GLU A 45 -1.77 0.07 -1.34
CA GLU A 45 -2.70 -0.61 -2.23
C GLU A 45 -3.61 -1.62 -1.47
N GLY A 46 -3.45 -1.71 -0.12
CA GLY A 46 -4.31 -2.48 0.77
C GLY A 46 -3.89 -3.91 1.03
N SER A 47 -2.83 -4.40 0.40
CA SER A 47 -2.31 -5.74 0.68
C SER A 47 -1.52 -5.76 1.98
N GLY A 48 -1.62 -6.85 2.75
CA GLY A 48 -0.79 -7.04 3.93
C GLY A 48 0.69 -6.98 3.58
N GLY A 49 1.45 -6.11 4.28
CA GLY A 49 2.84 -5.89 3.93
C GLY A 49 3.46 -4.68 4.61
N GLY A 50 4.36 -4.01 3.90
CA GLY A 50 4.97 -2.75 4.30
C GLY A 50 4.11 -1.54 3.99
N GLY A 51 4.73 -0.39 3.76
CA GLY A 51 4.03 0.82 3.34
C GLY A 51 3.83 0.93 1.83
N LEU A 52 4.80 0.42 1.05
CA LEU A 52 4.86 0.52 -0.41
C LEU A 52 4.80 -0.84 -1.11
N VAL A 53 5.34 -1.89 -0.48
CA VAL A 53 5.56 -3.21 -1.07
C VAL A 53 4.75 -4.27 -0.30
N PRO A 54 3.93 -5.10 -0.99
CA PRO A 54 3.24 -6.21 -0.36
C PRO A 54 4.23 -7.25 0.17
N MET A 55 3.88 -7.91 1.26
CA MET A 55 4.65 -9.03 1.80
C MET A 55 3.85 -10.33 1.68
N ALA A 56 4.51 -11.46 1.90
CA ALA A 56 3.84 -12.76 1.85
C ALA A 56 2.92 -13.01 3.07
N PHE A 57 2.91 -12.14 4.08
CA PHE A 57 2.02 -12.24 5.23
C PHE A 57 0.55 -12.15 4.83
N ILE A 58 -0.29 -12.87 5.55
CA ILE A 58 -1.76 -12.71 5.50
C ILE A 58 -2.15 -11.75 6.61
N THR A 59 -2.89 -10.70 6.26
CA THR A 59 -3.28 -9.64 7.18
C THR A 59 -4.19 -10.11 8.32
N GLY A 60 -4.21 -9.38 9.42
CA GLY A 60 -5.01 -9.69 10.62
C GLY A 60 -4.40 -10.80 11.46
N TYR A 61 -4.91 -10.94 12.69
CA TYR A 61 -4.42 -11.88 13.69
C TYR A 61 -5.08 -13.27 13.62
N GLY A 62 -5.85 -13.54 12.57
CA GLY A 62 -6.44 -14.85 12.34
C GLY A 62 -5.42 -15.97 12.23
N SER A 63 -5.74 -17.12 12.82
CA SER A 63 -4.95 -18.35 12.76
C SER A 63 -5.37 -19.25 11.59
N SER A 64 -4.85 -20.47 11.54
CA SER A 64 -5.26 -21.49 10.56
C SER A 64 -6.73 -21.93 10.70
N SER A 65 -7.39 -21.62 11.82
CA SER A 65 -8.79 -21.97 12.11
C SER A 65 -9.70 -20.74 12.27
N SER A 66 -9.17 -19.53 12.17
CA SER A 66 -9.88 -18.28 12.39
C SER A 66 -9.58 -17.25 11.30
N TRP A 67 -10.27 -16.12 11.38
CA TRP A 67 -10.06 -14.98 10.49
C TRP A 67 -9.58 -13.75 11.29
N GLY A 68 -8.98 -12.82 10.60
CA GLY A 68 -8.58 -11.52 11.14
C GLY A 68 -8.77 -10.46 10.07
N ALA A 69 -8.70 -9.21 10.46
CA ALA A 69 -8.84 -8.11 9.53
C ALA A 69 -7.94 -6.93 9.91
N ASN A 70 -7.76 -6.03 8.96
CA ASN A 70 -7.08 -4.75 9.13
C ASN A 70 -7.85 -3.66 8.39
N ALA A 71 -7.94 -2.49 8.99
CA ALA A 71 -8.38 -1.26 8.34
C ALA A 71 -7.25 -0.25 8.40
N HIS A 72 -7.02 0.49 7.31
CA HIS A 72 -5.95 1.49 7.24
C HIS A 72 -6.44 2.82 6.70
N PHE A 73 -5.79 3.88 7.17
CA PHE A 73 -5.84 5.20 6.59
C PHE A 73 -4.42 5.72 6.46
N THR A 74 -4.04 6.12 5.26
CA THR A 74 -2.71 6.64 4.96
C THR A 74 -2.82 8.02 4.31
N ASN A 75 -2.00 8.93 4.77
CA ASN A 75 -1.86 10.28 4.25
C ASN A 75 -0.42 10.50 3.79
N ILE A 76 -0.25 10.92 2.55
CA ILE A 76 1.05 11.15 1.92
C ILE A 76 1.04 12.55 1.33
N GLN A 77 1.92 13.43 1.84
CA GLN A 77 2.10 14.77 1.32
C GLN A 77 3.40 14.82 0.53
N LEU A 78 3.27 14.82 -0.78
CA LEU A 78 4.39 15.07 -1.69
C LEU A 78 4.48 16.57 -1.98
N ARG A 79 5.47 16.96 -2.76
CA ARG A 79 5.72 18.37 -3.03
C ARG A 79 4.56 19.05 -3.75
N ASP A 80 4.05 18.43 -4.82
CA ASP A 80 2.96 18.97 -5.64
C ASP A 80 1.71 18.07 -5.64
N LEU A 81 1.74 16.99 -4.86
CA LEU A 81 0.71 15.97 -4.86
C LEU A 81 0.34 15.59 -3.43
N HIS A 82 -0.93 15.29 -3.23
CA HIS A 82 -1.45 14.79 -1.98
C HIS A 82 -2.18 13.46 -2.24
N LEU A 83 -1.67 12.38 -1.69
CA LEU A 83 -2.26 11.04 -1.85
C LEU A 83 -2.86 10.57 -0.53
N TYR A 84 -4.15 10.24 -0.58
CA TYR A 84 -4.85 9.55 0.50
C TYR A 84 -5.14 8.14 0.07
N THR A 85 -4.96 7.19 1.00
CA THR A 85 -5.45 5.83 0.80
C THR A 85 -6.17 5.36 2.06
N TYR A 86 -7.27 4.65 1.88
CA TYR A 86 -8.01 4.04 2.97
C TYR A 86 -8.67 2.76 2.49
N GLY A 87 -8.71 1.78 3.36
CA GLY A 87 -9.23 0.49 2.97
C GLY A 87 -9.31 -0.50 4.11
N VAL A 88 -9.73 -1.68 3.75
CA VAL A 88 -9.89 -2.83 4.64
C VAL A 88 -9.30 -4.07 3.98
N ALA A 89 -8.78 -4.98 4.80
CA ALA A 89 -8.34 -6.29 4.36
C ALA A 89 -8.78 -7.35 5.37
N ALA A 90 -9.12 -8.52 4.90
CA ALA A 90 -9.49 -9.68 5.72
C ALA A 90 -8.59 -10.86 5.38
N GLY A 91 -7.98 -11.45 6.40
CA GLY A 91 -7.21 -12.68 6.32
C GLY A 91 -8.02 -13.86 6.82
N LEU A 92 -8.12 -14.90 6.02
CA LEU A 92 -8.91 -16.09 6.29
C LEU A 92 -7.96 -17.29 6.44
N PHE A 93 -8.03 -17.98 7.58
CA PHE A 93 -7.35 -19.24 7.85
C PHE A 93 -5.82 -19.18 7.65
N ASP A 94 -5.23 -17.99 7.82
CA ASP A 94 -3.82 -17.71 7.52
C ASP A 94 -3.39 -18.18 6.10
N ARG A 95 -4.33 -18.19 5.15
CA ARG A 95 -4.13 -18.68 3.77
C ARG A 95 -4.59 -17.70 2.71
N ILE A 96 -5.71 -17.04 2.92
CA ILE A 96 -6.36 -16.18 1.92
C ILE A 96 -6.45 -14.79 2.49
N GLU A 97 -6.14 -13.78 1.69
CA GLU A 97 -6.36 -12.38 2.00
C GLU A 97 -7.22 -11.75 0.91
N LEU A 98 -8.25 -11.05 1.32
CA LEU A 98 -9.08 -10.20 0.47
C LEU A 98 -8.90 -8.76 0.93
N SER A 99 -8.72 -7.84 0.00
CA SER A 99 -8.57 -6.41 0.34
C SER A 99 -9.34 -5.51 -0.60
N TYR A 100 -9.75 -4.36 -0.06
CA TYR A 100 -10.28 -3.24 -0.83
C TYR A 100 -9.64 -1.97 -0.33
N THR A 101 -9.18 -1.13 -1.26
CA THR A 101 -8.59 0.17 -0.95
C THR A 101 -9.03 1.21 -1.96
N ARG A 102 -9.43 2.36 -1.45
CA ARG A 102 -9.65 3.58 -2.23
C ARG A 102 -8.42 4.46 -2.13
N GLN A 103 -7.93 4.89 -3.29
CA GLN A 103 -6.84 5.85 -3.41
C GLN A 103 -7.39 7.15 -4.02
N GLN A 104 -6.94 8.29 -3.51
CA GLN A 104 -7.25 9.60 -4.05
C GLN A 104 -5.96 10.42 -4.12
N LEU A 105 -5.58 10.80 -5.33
CA LEU A 105 -4.46 11.70 -5.61
C LEU A 105 -5.02 13.06 -6.01
N ASP A 106 -4.60 14.09 -5.31
CA ASP A 106 -4.93 15.48 -5.61
C ASP A 106 -3.65 16.25 -5.96
N VAL A 107 -3.69 17.07 -6.99
CA VAL A 107 -2.62 18.01 -7.34
C VAL A 107 -2.76 19.24 -6.45
N THR A 108 -1.65 19.74 -5.92
CA THR A 108 -1.61 20.88 -4.99
C THR A 108 -0.47 21.85 -5.34
N GLY A 109 -0.70 23.15 -5.10
CA GLY A 109 0.37 24.15 -5.19
C GLY A 109 0.90 24.43 -6.60
N THR A 110 0.23 23.99 -7.65
CA THR A 110 0.58 24.26 -9.05
C THR A 110 -0.57 24.97 -9.77
N ALA A 111 -0.37 25.31 -11.05
CA ALA A 111 -1.46 25.82 -11.90
C ALA A 111 -2.63 24.82 -12.07
N LEU A 112 -2.43 23.55 -11.70
CA LEU A 112 -3.44 22.49 -11.74
C LEU A 112 -3.98 22.14 -10.34
N ASP A 113 -3.87 23.05 -9.39
CA ASP A 113 -4.37 22.87 -8.02
C ASP A 113 -5.87 22.53 -8.03
N GLY A 114 -6.20 21.41 -7.35
CA GLY A 114 -7.56 20.85 -7.31
C GLY A 114 -7.85 19.78 -8.38
N LEU A 115 -6.96 19.56 -9.35
CA LEU A 115 -7.06 18.38 -10.21
C LEU A 115 -6.90 17.12 -9.36
N GLY A 116 -7.75 16.13 -9.55
CA GLY A 116 -7.71 14.91 -8.76
C GLY A 116 -7.99 13.65 -9.56
N VAL A 117 -7.46 12.53 -9.07
CA VAL A 117 -7.70 11.18 -9.61
C VAL A 117 -8.10 10.27 -8.47
N LYS A 118 -9.10 9.41 -8.70
CA LYS A 118 -9.50 8.38 -7.75
C LYS A 118 -9.37 7.01 -8.38
N GLN A 119 -9.01 6.03 -7.55
CA GLN A 119 -8.84 4.65 -7.97
C GLN A 119 -9.33 3.69 -6.89
N ASP A 120 -9.99 2.62 -7.31
CA ASP A 120 -10.32 1.47 -6.49
C ASP A 120 -9.32 0.33 -6.75
N VAL A 121 -8.89 -0.32 -5.68
CA VAL A 121 -8.00 -1.48 -5.72
C VAL A 121 -8.65 -2.64 -4.97
N PHE A 122 -8.90 -3.74 -5.66
CA PHE A 122 -9.40 -5.00 -5.09
C PHE A 122 -8.27 -6.02 -5.11
N GLY A 123 -7.90 -6.54 -3.95
CA GLY A 123 -6.80 -7.49 -3.80
C GLY A 123 -7.27 -8.88 -3.40
N LEU A 124 -6.56 -9.88 -3.93
CA LEU A 124 -6.60 -11.27 -3.50
C LEU A 124 -5.16 -11.75 -3.33
N LYS A 125 -4.83 -12.36 -2.20
CA LYS A 125 -3.55 -12.99 -1.94
C LYS A 125 -3.75 -14.40 -1.38
N LEU A 126 -2.91 -15.33 -1.83
CA LEU A 126 -2.89 -16.71 -1.38
C LEU A 126 -1.49 -17.06 -0.86
N LYS A 127 -1.38 -17.45 0.41
CA LYS A 127 -0.17 -18.04 0.98
C LYS A 127 -0.02 -19.46 0.43
N LEU A 128 1.04 -19.71 -0.32
CA LEU A 128 1.30 -20.97 -0.97
C LEU A 128 1.99 -21.96 -0.03
N LEU A 129 3.11 -21.53 0.56
CA LEU A 129 3.96 -22.37 1.40
C LEU A 129 4.88 -21.55 2.30
N GLY A 130 5.53 -22.24 3.23
CA GLY A 130 6.50 -21.65 4.15
C GLY A 130 5.87 -20.89 5.32
N ASP A 131 6.71 -20.52 6.26
CA ASP A 131 6.39 -19.67 7.40
C ASP A 131 7.50 -18.66 7.62
N ALA A 132 7.16 -17.39 7.59
CA ALA A 132 8.14 -16.31 7.68
C ALA A 132 8.70 -16.13 9.10
N VAL A 133 7.94 -16.51 10.12
CA VAL A 133 8.24 -16.26 11.54
C VAL A 133 8.75 -17.53 12.23
N TYR A 134 7.99 -18.61 12.15
CA TYR A 134 8.27 -19.84 12.93
C TYR A 134 9.21 -20.80 12.23
N GLY A 135 9.37 -20.73 10.92
CA GLY A 135 10.27 -21.57 10.15
C GLY A 135 11.75 -21.20 10.32
N GLN A 136 12.26 -20.98 11.56
CA GLN A 136 13.63 -20.48 11.78
C GLN A 136 14.71 -21.52 11.43
N ASP A 137 14.40 -22.80 11.52
CA ASP A 137 15.32 -23.89 11.18
C ASP A 137 15.41 -24.17 9.67
N SER A 138 14.66 -23.45 8.87
CA SER A 138 14.58 -23.61 7.42
C SER A 138 14.97 -22.31 6.70
N TRP A 139 15.65 -22.43 5.57
CA TRP A 139 15.88 -21.30 4.65
C TRP A 139 14.64 -20.94 3.84
N LEU A 140 13.61 -21.78 3.86
CA LEU A 140 12.40 -21.57 3.08
C LEU A 140 11.65 -20.31 3.57
N PRO A 141 11.47 -19.28 2.73
CA PRO A 141 10.65 -18.13 3.08
C PRO A 141 9.16 -18.51 3.02
N GLN A 142 8.32 -17.66 3.60
CA GLN A 142 6.91 -17.68 3.28
C GLN A 142 6.72 -17.14 1.87
N ILE A 143 5.99 -17.88 1.02
CA ILE A 143 5.70 -17.51 -0.36
C ILE A 143 4.20 -17.33 -0.53
N ALA A 144 3.82 -16.21 -1.14
CA ALA A 144 2.44 -15.89 -1.48
C ALA A 144 2.34 -15.35 -2.90
N ILE A 145 1.28 -15.71 -3.59
CA ILE A 145 0.87 -15.09 -4.85
C ILE A 145 -0.29 -14.15 -4.59
N GLY A 146 -0.29 -12.98 -5.24
CA GLY A 146 -1.40 -12.04 -5.15
C GLY A 146 -1.76 -11.44 -6.49
N ALA A 147 -3.00 -10.95 -6.57
CA ALA A 147 -3.52 -10.19 -7.68
C ALA A 147 -4.22 -8.94 -7.14
N GLN A 148 -4.06 -7.81 -7.84
CA GLN A 148 -4.69 -6.54 -7.50
C GLN A 148 -5.39 -5.99 -8.76
N TYR A 149 -6.72 -6.10 -8.80
CA TYR A 149 -7.52 -5.43 -9.82
C TYR A 149 -7.70 -3.96 -9.45
N LYS A 150 -7.34 -3.09 -10.35
CA LYS A 150 -7.35 -1.64 -10.17
C LYS A 150 -8.28 -0.99 -11.19
N HIS A 151 -9.13 -0.09 -10.72
CA HIS A 151 -10.04 0.68 -11.55
C HIS A 151 -9.89 2.18 -11.25
N ASN A 152 -9.50 2.93 -12.26
CA ASN A 152 -9.34 4.38 -12.19
C ASN A 152 -10.67 5.05 -12.57
N ASP A 153 -11.24 5.87 -11.69
CA ASP A 153 -12.53 6.56 -11.89
C ASP A 153 -12.42 7.79 -12.80
N GLY A 154 -11.24 8.03 -13.36
CA GLY A 154 -10.97 9.17 -14.20
C GLY A 154 -10.47 10.40 -13.43
N ILE A 155 -10.28 11.46 -14.21
CA ILE A 155 -9.72 12.75 -13.76
C ILE A 155 -10.87 13.68 -13.39
N LYS A 156 -10.78 14.29 -12.22
CA LYS A 156 -11.78 15.19 -11.66
C LYS A 156 -11.28 16.64 -11.71
N ASN A 157 -12.24 17.57 -11.77
CA ASN A 157 -11.99 19.01 -11.71
C ASN A 157 -11.13 19.58 -12.87
N ALA A 158 -11.01 18.87 -13.98
CA ALA A 158 -10.20 19.32 -15.12
C ALA A 158 -10.69 20.64 -15.71
N GLU A 159 -11.99 20.89 -15.73
CA GLU A 159 -12.57 22.16 -16.19
C GLU A 159 -12.15 23.35 -15.30
N ALA A 160 -12.09 23.13 -13.99
CA ALA A 160 -11.72 24.17 -13.02
C ALA A 160 -10.27 24.64 -13.18
N VAL A 161 -9.41 23.80 -13.75
CA VAL A 161 -7.99 24.13 -14.01
C VAL A 161 -7.72 24.43 -15.49
N GLY A 162 -8.75 24.70 -16.28
CA GLY A 162 -8.60 25.11 -17.69
C GLY A 162 -8.29 23.97 -18.67
N LEU A 163 -8.56 22.73 -18.28
CA LEU A 163 -8.37 21.53 -19.12
C LEU A 163 -9.71 20.84 -19.43
N PRO A 164 -10.67 21.54 -20.06
CA PRO A 164 -11.97 20.97 -20.37
C PRO A 164 -11.83 19.74 -21.27
N GLY A 165 -12.57 18.68 -20.93
CA GLY A 165 -12.51 17.44 -21.67
C GLY A 165 -11.41 16.45 -21.24
N LEU A 166 -10.50 16.81 -20.35
CA LEU A 166 -9.56 15.85 -19.75
C LEU A 166 -10.27 15.07 -18.63
N ILE A 167 -10.88 13.95 -19.00
CA ILE A 167 -11.76 13.18 -18.10
C ILE A 167 -11.24 11.81 -17.72
N ASN A 168 -10.23 11.30 -18.44
CA ASN A 168 -9.68 9.97 -18.14
C ASN A 168 -8.19 9.85 -18.54
N PRO A 169 -7.48 8.84 -17.99
CA PRO A 169 -6.08 8.61 -18.27
C PRO A 169 -5.73 8.31 -19.72
N LYS A 170 -6.68 7.86 -20.55
CA LYS A 170 -6.43 7.60 -21.99
C LYS A 170 -6.05 8.88 -22.73
N GLN A 171 -6.53 10.03 -22.27
CA GLN A 171 -6.19 11.32 -22.86
C GLN A 171 -4.75 11.76 -22.51
N LEU A 172 -4.13 11.09 -21.51
CA LEU A 172 -2.71 11.21 -21.18
C LEU A 172 -1.84 10.17 -21.94
N GLY A 173 -2.42 9.36 -22.82
CA GLY A 173 -1.72 8.32 -23.57
C GLY A 173 -1.85 6.91 -23.00
N ALA A 174 -2.53 6.71 -21.87
CA ALA A 174 -2.78 5.38 -21.32
C ALA A 174 -3.71 4.56 -22.25
N GLN A 175 -3.57 3.23 -22.21
CA GLN A 175 -4.38 2.33 -23.04
C GLN A 175 -5.70 1.95 -22.38
N ALA A 176 -5.73 1.89 -21.03
CA ALA A 176 -6.89 1.47 -20.26
C ALA A 176 -7.03 2.24 -18.95
N GLU A 177 -8.24 2.23 -18.41
CA GLU A 177 -8.60 2.79 -17.10
C GLU A 177 -8.57 1.73 -16.00
N HIS A 178 -8.43 0.46 -16.37
CA HIS A 178 -8.35 -0.67 -15.43
C HIS A 178 -7.39 -1.74 -15.90
N ALA A 179 -6.80 -2.44 -14.96
CA ALA A 179 -6.01 -3.66 -15.17
C ALA A 179 -5.82 -4.40 -13.84
N ALA A 180 -5.28 -5.62 -13.95
CA ALA A 180 -4.86 -6.40 -12.79
C ALA A 180 -3.33 -6.50 -12.77
N ASP A 181 -2.71 -6.21 -11.63
CA ASP A 181 -1.33 -6.61 -11.37
C ASP A 181 -1.33 -8.01 -10.75
N ILE A 182 -0.32 -8.81 -11.06
CA ILE A 182 -0.08 -10.11 -10.42
C ILE A 182 1.31 -10.07 -9.81
N TYR A 183 1.47 -10.59 -8.60
CA TYR A 183 2.77 -10.60 -7.94
C TYR A 183 3.02 -11.91 -7.17
N LEU A 184 4.30 -12.24 -7.04
CA LEU A 184 4.82 -13.29 -6.18
C LEU A 184 5.70 -12.65 -5.12
N ALA A 185 5.36 -12.86 -3.85
CA ALA A 185 6.10 -12.33 -2.70
C ALA A 185 6.77 -13.46 -1.94
N ALA A 186 8.01 -13.24 -1.52
CA ALA A 186 8.77 -14.14 -0.66
C ALA A 186 9.30 -13.36 0.55
N THR A 187 8.82 -13.68 1.75
CA THR A 187 9.13 -12.97 2.99
C THR A 187 9.76 -13.92 4.01
N LYS A 188 10.82 -13.46 4.67
CA LYS A 188 11.49 -14.17 5.77
C LYS A 188 11.84 -13.20 6.88
N ILE A 189 11.59 -13.63 8.12
CA ILE A 189 12.06 -12.96 9.32
C ILE A 189 13.20 -13.81 9.92
N PHE A 190 14.35 -13.22 10.07
CA PHE A 190 15.50 -13.80 10.75
C PHE A 190 15.49 -13.29 12.20
N LEU A 191 14.85 -14.05 13.09
CA LEU A 191 14.62 -13.61 14.48
C LEU A 191 15.93 -13.38 15.24
N ALA A 192 16.93 -14.24 15.02
CA ALA A 192 18.25 -14.12 15.65
C ALA A 192 18.99 -12.82 15.25
N GLN A 193 18.76 -12.34 14.03
CA GLN A 193 19.33 -11.10 13.49
C GLN A 193 18.38 -9.90 13.60
N SER A 194 17.15 -10.11 14.09
CA SER A 194 16.11 -9.09 14.12
C SER A 194 15.83 -8.47 12.74
N LEU A 195 15.94 -9.26 11.68
CA LEU A 195 15.88 -8.78 10.30
C LEU A 195 14.64 -9.32 9.57
N VAL A 196 13.92 -8.45 8.86
CA VAL A 196 12.85 -8.79 7.93
C VAL A 196 13.35 -8.55 6.52
N ALA A 197 13.31 -9.58 5.67
CA ALA A 197 13.62 -9.48 4.26
C ALA A 197 12.43 -9.93 3.41
N ASN A 198 12.12 -9.17 2.39
CA ASN A 198 11.04 -9.46 1.45
C ASN A 198 11.46 -9.09 0.03
N VAL A 199 11.15 -9.95 -0.91
CA VAL A 199 11.35 -9.75 -2.35
C VAL A 199 10.06 -10.05 -3.07
N VAL A 200 9.71 -9.21 -4.03
CA VAL A 200 8.52 -9.35 -4.86
C VAL A 200 8.89 -9.25 -6.33
N ILE A 201 8.29 -10.09 -7.13
CA ILE A 201 8.26 -9.94 -8.59
C ILE A 201 6.82 -9.65 -8.97
N ARG A 202 6.60 -8.54 -9.64
CA ARG A 202 5.28 -8.07 -10.08
C ARG A 202 5.22 -7.98 -11.59
N GLU A 203 4.15 -8.50 -12.16
CA GLU A 203 3.71 -8.24 -13.54
C GLU A 203 2.72 -7.08 -13.51
N THR A 204 3.08 -5.96 -14.10
CA THR A 204 2.26 -4.74 -14.08
C THR A 204 2.34 -3.97 -15.38
N LYS A 205 1.29 -3.22 -15.69
CA LYS A 205 1.25 -2.14 -16.68
C LYS A 205 0.68 -0.84 -16.08
N ALA A 206 0.61 -0.76 -14.75
CA ALA A 206 0.05 0.36 -14.02
C ALA A 206 1.01 1.55 -14.00
N ASN A 207 0.58 2.70 -14.53
CA ASN A 207 1.33 3.95 -14.49
C ASN A 207 1.08 4.63 -13.15
N GLN A 208 2.14 4.98 -12.42
CA GLN A 208 2.04 5.59 -11.08
C GLN A 208 1.03 4.83 -10.21
N PHE A 209 1.26 3.53 -10.01
CA PHE A 209 0.38 2.60 -9.27
C PHE A 209 -1.02 2.40 -9.88
N GLY A 210 -1.27 2.91 -11.11
CA GLY A 210 -2.57 2.90 -11.80
C GLY A 210 -3.28 4.25 -11.80
N LEU A 211 -2.83 5.21 -11.01
CA LEU A 211 -3.42 6.55 -10.92
C LEU A 211 -3.33 7.33 -12.25
N LEU A 212 -2.36 7.02 -13.12
CA LEU A 212 -2.28 7.53 -14.48
C LEU A 212 -2.74 6.51 -15.54
N GLY A 213 -3.58 5.54 -15.15
CA GLY A 213 -4.07 4.49 -16.03
C GLY A 213 -3.07 3.37 -16.27
N PHE A 214 -3.30 2.57 -17.32
CA PHE A 214 -2.62 1.30 -17.53
C PHE A 214 -2.14 1.14 -18.96
N GLY A 215 -0.88 0.66 -19.11
CA GLY A 215 -0.19 0.66 -20.39
C GLY A 215 -0.03 2.07 -20.93
N GLY A 216 0.61 2.24 -22.06
CA GLY A 216 0.80 3.56 -22.63
C GLY A 216 1.20 3.56 -24.10
N ASP A 217 1.43 4.74 -24.61
CA ASP A 217 1.88 5.01 -25.97
C ASP A 217 3.32 4.52 -26.23
N ARG A 218 4.17 4.47 -25.19
CA ARG A 218 5.53 3.90 -25.28
C ARG A 218 5.53 2.39 -25.11
N HIS A 219 4.77 1.86 -24.13
CA HIS A 219 4.70 0.42 -23.87
C HIS A 219 3.29 0.03 -23.42
N ARG A 220 2.65 -0.87 -24.20
CA ARG A 220 1.26 -1.27 -24.00
C ARG A 220 1.07 -2.45 -23.06
N GLY A 221 2.05 -3.34 -23.00
CA GLY A 221 2.00 -4.63 -22.35
C GLY A 221 2.33 -4.59 -20.85
N TYR A 222 2.30 -5.76 -20.28
CA TYR A 222 2.85 -5.99 -18.93
C TYR A 222 4.38 -5.98 -18.96
N SER A 223 4.96 -5.61 -17.84
CA SER A 223 6.39 -5.68 -17.60
C SER A 223 6.66 -6.21 -16.20
N THR A 224 7.66 -7.08 -16.11
CA THR A 224 8.14 -7.65 -14.85
C THR A 224 8.92 -6.60 -14.07
N ARG A 225 8.50 -6.32 -12.84
CA ARG A 225 9.11 -5.31 -11.96
C ARG A 225 9.50 -5.90 -10.62
N PRO A 226 10.77 -5.75 -10.19
CA PRO A 226 11.21 -6.16 -8.88
C PRO A 226 10.79 -5.15 -7.81
N GLU A 227 10.47 -5.68 -6.63
CA GLU A 227 10.22 -4.89 -5.42
C GLU A 227 10.95 -5.58 -4.25
N ALA A 228 11.33 -4.80 -3.23
CA ALA A 228 12.02 -5.34 -2.07
C ALA A 228 11.70 -4.53 -0.81
N THR A 229 11.74 -5.21 0.33
CA THR A 229 11.70 -4.60 1.66
C THR A 229 12.81 -5.18 2.52
N LEU A 230 13.51 -4.32 3.24
CA LEU A 230 14.45 -4.70 4.28
C LEU A 230 14.14 -3.88 5.52
N ALA A 231 13.91 -4.57 6.66
CA ALA A 231 13.62 -3.89 7.92
C ALA A 231 14.33 -4.55 9.09
N TYR A 232 14.71 -3.74 10.06
CA TYR A 232 15.33 -4.18 11.31
C TYR A 232 14.34 -3.98 12.47
N LEU A 233 14.12 -5.05 13.24
CA LEU A 233 13.25 -5.06 14.40
C LEU A 233 14.01 -4.53 15.61
N LEU A 234 13.86 -3.25 15.94
CA LEU A 234 14.44 -2.66 17.15
C LEU A 234 13.83 -3.29 18.41
N THR A 235 12.56 -3.60 18.36
CA THR A 235 11.82 -4.33 19.38
C THR A 235 10.75 -5.21 18.70
N ARG A 236 10.01 -5.99 19.48
CA ARG A 236 8.84 -6.75 18.97
C ARG A 236 7.70 -5.85 18.45
N LYS A 237 7.77 -4.54 18.74
CA LYS A 237 6.72 -3.55 18.41
C LYS A 237 7.23 -2.39 17.55
N LEU A 238 8.52 -2.31 17.25
CA LEU A 238 9.12 -1.21 16.50
C LEU A 238 10.13 -1.75 15.49
N ALA A 239 9.93 -1.41 14.23
CA ALA A 239 10.84 -1.69 13.13
C ALA A 239 11.24 -0.41 12.40
N LEU A 240 12.46 -0.39 11.89
CA LEU A 240 12.95 0.60 10.93
C LEU A 240 13.31 -0.13 9.64
N GLY A 241 12.99 0.46 8.50
CA GLY A 241 13.27 -0.20 7.24
C GLY A 241 13.21 0.70 6.04
N GLY A 242 13.46 0.09 4.89
CA GLY A 242 13.31 0.71 3.59
C GLY A 242 12.67 -0.24 2.60
N GLU A 243 12.02 0.34 1.61
CA GLU A 243 11.37 -0.37 0.52
C GLU A 243 11.76 0.24 -0.81
N PHE A 244 11.76 -0.60 -1.81
CA PHE A 244 12.01 -0.25 -3.20
C PHE A 244 10.98 -0.91 -4.10
N ARG A 245 10.43 -0.15 -5.05
CA ARG A 245 9.51 -0.65 -6.06
C ARG A 245 9.88 -0.08 -7.43
N ALA A 246 10.22 -0.94 -8.37
CA ALA A 246 10.51 -0.55 -9.74
C ALA A 246 9.22 -0.15 -10.46
N GLY A 247 9.22 1.02 -11.08
CA GLY A 247 8.10 1.52 -11.89
C GLY A 247 8.24 1.16 -13.37
N PRO A 248 7.14 0.88 -14.08
CA PRO A 248 7.16 0.80 -15.54
C PRO A 248 7.25 2.22 -16.14
N HIS A 249 7.77 2.32 -17.35
CA HIS A 249 7.85 3.57 -18.09
C HIS A 249 7.04 3.44 -19.38
N ASN A 250 5.73 3.61 -19.29
CA ASN A 250 4.80 3.30 -20.37
C ASN A 250 4.27 4.54 -21.11
N LEU A 251 4.32 5.73 -20.47
CA LEU A 251 3.77 6.97 -21.03
C LEU A 251 4.88 7.89 -21.54
N THR A 252 4.65 8.57 -22.65
CA THR A 252 5.54 9.62 -23.14
C THR A 252 5.44 10.89 -22.30
N VAL A 253 4.24 11.18 -21.78
CA VAL A 253 3.94 12.36 -20.95
C VAL A 253 4.48 12.24 -19.53
N ASP A 254 4.80 11.03 -19.07
CA ASP A 254 5.27 10.75 -17.71
C ASP A 254 6.60 9.97 -17.74
N ASP A 255 7.67 10.59 -17.26
CA ASP A 255 8.98 9.95 -17.13
C ASP A 255 9.09 9.20 -15.80
N GLN A 256 8.17 8.25 -15.59
CA GLN A 256 8.06 7.48 -14.36
C GLN A 256 9.39 6.82 -13.99
N THR A 257 9.85 7.03 -12.77
CA THR A 257 11.02 6.39 -12.18
C THR A 257 10.61 5.41 -11.06
N ASN A 258 11.60 4.80 -10.41
CA ASN A 258 11.36 3.89 -9.31
C ASN A 258 10.90 4.64 -8.07
N ALA A 259 10.08 3.99 -7.25
CA ALA A 259 9.66 4.47 -5.94
C ALA A 259 10.47 3.82 -4.82
N TRP A 260 10.68 4.55 -3.72
CA TRP A 260 11.30 4.03 -2.51
C TRP A 260 10.77 4.73 -1.27
N THR A 261 10.89 4.09 -0.14
CA THR A 261 10.54 4.65 1.16
C THR A 261 11.53 4.25 2.23
N LEU A 262 11.73 5.13 3.21
CA LEU A 262 12.36 4.82 4.49
C LEU A 262 11.30 5.00 5.57
N PHE A 263 11.12 4.01 6.43
CA PHE A 263 10.00 3.98 7.36
C PHE A 263 10.37 3.56 8.78
N ALA A 264 9.55 4.02 9.73
CA ALA A 264 9.44 3.49 11.07
C ALA A 264 8.01 2.95 11.24
N ALA A 265 7.89 1.67 11.58
CA ALA A 265 6.64 0.98 11.84
C ALA A 265 6.54 0.65 13.33
N TRP A 266 5.48 1.10 13.99
CA TRP A 266 5.27 0.93 15.42
C TRP A 266 3.87 0.38 15.72
N ALA A 267 3.81 -0.71 16.48
CA ALA A 267 2.58 -1.30 16.99
C ALA A 267 2.49 -1.08 18.52
N PRO A 268 1.97 0.07 19.00
CA PRO A 268 1.85 0.35 20.42
C PRO A 268 1.02 -0.71 21.15
N THR A 269 -0.02 -1.19 20.49
CA THR A 269 -0.87 -2.30 20.96
C THR A 269 -0.95 -3.39 19.87
N THR A 270 -1.56 -4.52 20.17
CA THR A 270 -1.84 -5.56 19.16
C THR A 270 -2.83 -5.08 18.10
N ASN A 271 -3.71 -4.14 18.43
CA ASN A 271 -4.79 -3.71 17.54
C ASN A 271 -4.49 -2.42 16.77
N ILE A 272 -3.46 -1.65 17.16
CA ILE A 272 -3.13 -0.37 16.53
C ILE A 272 -1.71 -0.40 16.03
N SER A 273 -1.54 0.00 14.79
CA SER A 273 -0.25 0.14 14.13
C SER A 273 -0.12 1.51 13.49
N LEU A 274 1.08 2.08 13.57
CA LEU A 274 1.43 3.39 13.04
C LEU A 274 2.65 3.24 12.13
N VAL A 275 2.62 3.89 10.98
CA VAL A 275 3.80 4.00 10.10
C VAL A 275 4.08 5.47 9.86
N ALA A 276 5.29 5.89 10.15
CA ALA A 276 5.83 7.17 9.73
C ALA A 276 6.96 6.90 8.73
N ALA A 277 6.90 7.54 7.56
CA ALA A 277 7.89 7.30 6.52
C ALA A 277 8.19 8.58 5.72
N TYR A 278 9.29 8.53 4.98
CA TYR A 278 9.60 9.43 3.90
C TYR A 278 9.53 8.64 2.59
N LEU A 279 8.57 9.00 1.74
CA LEU A 279 8.31 8.34 0.47
C LEU A 279 8.79 9.18 -0.69
N ASN A 280 9.35 8.54 -1.70
CA ASN A 280 9.65 9.09 -3.01
C ASN A 280 8.97 8.20 -4.06
N ILE A 281 8.11 8.78 -4.89
CA ILE A 281 7.43 8.06 -5.98
C ILE A 281 8.03 8.39 -7.35
N GLY A 282 9.15 9.08 -7.36
CA GLY A 282 9.82 9.48 -8.58
C GLY A 282 9.17 10.66 -9.28
N SER A 283 9.32 10.73 -10.59
CA SER A 283 8.66 11.72 -11.43
C SER A 283 7.19 11.37 -11.64
N VAL A 284 6.33 12.36 -11.57
CA VAL A 284 4.90 12.24 -11.88
C VAL A 284 4.50 13.44 -12.73
N LEU A 285 4.11 13.21 -13.99
CA LEU A 285 3.66 14.24 -14.93
C LEU A 285 4.56 15.48 -14.93
N ALA A 286 5.85 15.27 -15.15
CA ALA A 286 6.88 16.32 -15.12
C ALA A 286 6.52 17.64 -15.83
N PRO A 287 5.81 17.66 -16.96
CA PRO A 287 5.39 18.91 -17.60
C PRO A 287 4.40 19.75 -16.81
N VAL A 288 3.70 19.17 -15.82
CA VAL A 288 2.63 19.84 -15.07
C VAL A 288 2.92 19.96 -13.57
N THR A 289 3.94 19.28 -13.07
CA THR A 289 4.43 19.42 -11.70
C THR A 289 5.64 20.35 -11.65
N THR A 290 5.85 21.02 -10.51
CA THR A 290 6.99 21.94 -10.34
C THR A 290 8.32 21.21 -10.19
N VAL A 291 8.26 19.89 -9.88
CA VAL A 291 9.43 19.04 -9.66
C VAL A 291 9.50 17.95 -10.71
N THR A 292 10.44 18.09 -11.62
CA THR A 292 10.58 17.23 -12.78
C THR A 292 11.09 15.82 -12.50
N ARG A 293 11.63 15.53 -11.30
CA ARG A 293 12.27 14.22 -11.06
C ARG A 293 11.92 13.52 -9.75
N HIS A 294 11.43 14.22 -8.71
CA HIS A 294 11.25 13.60 -7.41
C HIS A 294 10.06 14.20 -6.65
N GLN A 295 8.91 13.56 -6.79
CA GLN A 295 7.79 13.79 -5.90
C GLN A 295 8.04 12.99 -4.63
N SER A 296 8.42 13.69 -3.56
CA SER A 296 8.78 13.05 -2.29
C SER A 296 8.23 13.84 -1.11
N GLY A 297 8.01 13.14 0.00
CA GLY A 297 7.53 13.78 1.22
C GLY A 297 7.11 12.81 2.31
N PRO A 298 6.52 13.35 3.41
CA PRO A 298 6.09 12.56 4.54
C PRO A 298 4.90 11.66 4.19
N TYR A 299 4.96 10.46 4.75
CA TYR A 299 3.94 9.42 4.72
C TYR A 299 3.56 9.09 6.16
N LEU A 300 2.28 9.14 6.48
CA LEU A 300 1.74 8.76 7.79
C LEU A 300 0.58 7.79 7.59
N SER A 301 0.63 6.63 8.25
CA SER A 301 -0.43 5.64 8.23
C SER A 301 -0.85 5.28 9.64
N VAL A 302 -2.15 5.17 9.83
CA VAL A 302 -2.79 4.64 11.05
C VAL A 302 -3.60 3.42 10.64
N GLN A 303 -3.41 2.33 11.35
CA GLN A 303 -4.03 1.06 11.03
C GLN A 303 -4.60 0.40 12.27
N ALA A 304 -5.73 -0.27 12.10
CA ALA A 304 -6.40 -1.02 13.15
C ALA A 304 -6.61 -2.47 12.70
N GLY A 305 -6.08 -3.43 13.49
CA GLY A 305 -6.14 -4.85 13.18
C GLY A 305 -6.68 -5.70 14.33
N PHE A 306 -7.25 -6.87 13.99
CA PHE A 306 -7.69 -7.88 14.94
C PHE A 306 -7.55 -9.28 14.37
#